data_fdea531ffbf32eae90623f54942fe0fe
#
_entry.id   fdea531ffbf32eae90623f54942fe0fe
#
_cell.length_a   1.000
_cell.length_b   1.000
_cell.length_c   1.000
_cell.angle_alpha   90.00
_cell.angle_beta   90.00
_cell.angle_gamma   90.00
#
_symmetry.space_group_name_H-M   'P 1'
#
loop_
_entity.id
_entity.type
_entity.pdbx_description
1 polymer ?
#
loop_
_entity_poly.entity_id
_entity_poly.type
_entity_poly.pdbx_seq_one_letter_code
_entity_poly.pdbx_strand_id
1 'polypeptide(L)'
;MIEASALKKRFGEVQAVHDVTLSARDGEITGLLGPNGAGKSTTLRIISTAIRADSGSVSVDGIDVAAQPREARLAMGVMPHNAGLYPRLSGRENIRYFGELNGLGGEPLDKAIQRLVERLEMEAFVDRPAKGYSQGQRLKTALARAMVHGPGNLILDEPTSGLDVMATRALRELIRDLRRDGYCILFSSHVMQEVAALCDRIVIIAHGRVVARGRPDELLAELGTDNLEEAFVRAIAREDGEVPA
;
A
#
# COMPACT_ATOMS: atom_id res chain seq x y z
N MET A 1 2.40 12.51 3.65
CA MET A 1 0.93 12.35 3.89
C MET A 1 0.20 12.16 2.56
N ILE A 2 -0.81 11.28 2.50
CA ILE A 2 -1.65 11.00 1.31
C ILE A 2 -3.09 11.43 1.62
N GLU A 3 -3.72 12.18 0.72
CA GLU A 3 -5.11 12.58 0.82
C GLU A 3 -5.84 12.30 -0.50
N ALA A 4 -7.01 11.68 -0.40
CA ALA A 4 -7.90 11.42 -1.53
C ALA A 4 -9.30 11.91 -1.18
N SER A 5 -9.95 12.64 -2.08
CA SER A 5 -11.26 13.24 -1.85
C SER A 5 -12.21 12.95 -3.01
N ALA A 6 -13.37 12.38 -2.67
CA ALA A 6 -14.50 12.14 -3.57
C ALA A 6 -14.12 11.43 -4.88
N LEU A 7 -13.21 10.44 -4.80
CA LEU A 7 -12.72 9.75 -5.98
C LEU A 7 -13.81 8.93 -6.65
N LYS A 8 -13.88 9.05 -7.98
CA LYS A 8 -14.74 8.22 -8.82
C LYS A 8 -13.95 7.63 -9.97
N LYS A 9 -14.27 6.36 -10.30
CA LYS A 9 -13.67 5.67 -11.45
C LYS A 9 -14.62 4.64 -12.02
N ARG A 10 -14.82 4.73 -13.34
CA ARG A 10 -15.65 3.80 -14.12
C ARG A 10 -14.81 3.13 -15.21
N PHE A 11 -15.09 1.89 -15.48
CA PHE A 11 -14.54 1.10 -16.58
C PHE A 11 -15.70 0.51 -17.39
N GLY A 12 -16.01 1.09 -18.54
CA GLY A 12 -17.21 0.73 -19.29
C GLY A 12 -18.47 0.89 -18.43
N GLU A 13 -19.21 -0.20 -18.23
CA GLU A 13 -20.42 -0.22 -17.41
C GLU A 13 -20.14 -0.38 -15.90
N VAL A 14 -18.90 -0.76 -15.52
CA VAL A 14 -18.55 -1.05 -14.13
C VAL A 14 -18.04 0.21 -13.43
N GLN A 15 -18.75 0.67 -12.41
CA GLN A 15 -18.28 1.70 -11.50
C GLN A 15 -17.41 1.07 -10.42
N ALA A 16 -16.09 1.14 -10.57
CA ALA A 16 -15.14 0.51 -9.64
C ALA A 16 -14.89 1.35 -8.37
N VAL A 17 -15.01 2.67 -8.48
CA VAL A 17 -14.89 3.63 -7.36
C VAL A 17 -16.01 4.64 -7.49
N HIS A 18 -16.87 4.75 -6.48
CA HIS A 18 -18.07 5.60 -6.51
C HIS A 18 -17.87 6.95 -5.83
N ASP A 19 -17.29 6.92 -4.61
CA ASP A 19 -17.02 8.11 -3.79
C ASP A 19 -16.06 7.69 -2.68
N VAL A 20 -14.76 7.65 -2.98
CA VAL A 20 -13.76 7.28 -2.00
C VAL A 20 -13.04 8.51 -1.49
N THR A 21 -13.17 8.73 -0.17
CA THR A 21 -12.45 9.78 0.56
C THR A 21 -11.65 9.14 1.69
N LEU A 22 -10.33 9.28 1.66
CA LEU A 22 -9.43 8.75 2.69
C LEU A 22 -8.22 9.65 2.90
N SER A 23 -7.57 9.47 4.05
CA SER A 23 -6.27 10.09 4.34
C SER A 23 -5.34 9.08 5.02
N ALA A 24 -4.06 9.11 4.66
CA ALA A 24 -2.99 8.42 5.37
C ALA A 24 -1.95 9.46 5.83
N ARG A 25 -1.53 9.37 7.09
CA ARG A 25 -0.67 10.36 7.73
C ARG A 25 0.76 9.86 7.88
N ASP A 26 1.68 10.81 8.01
CA ASP A 26 3.08 10.50 8.30
C ASP A 26 3.20 9.82 9.67
N GLY A 27 4.05 8.81 9.77
CA GLY A 27 4.24 8.01 10.97
C GLY A 27 3.03 7.14 11.36
N GLU A 28 2.05 6.96 10.46
CA GLU A 28 0.89 6.09 10.67
C GLU A 28 0.79 5.01 9.58
N ILE A 29 0.23 3.87 9.97
CA ILE A 29 -0.16 2.79 9.06
C ILE A 29 -1.68 2.86 8.85
N THR A 30 -2.11 3.19 7.63
CA THR A 30 -3.52 3.19 7.24
C THR A 30 -3.82 1.94 6.41
N GLY A 31 -4.75 1.12 6.89
CA GLY A 31 -5.23 -0.08 6.20
C GLY A 31 -6.46 0.21 5.34
N LEU A 32 -6.41 -0.12 4.06
CA LEU A 32 -7.56 -0.11 3.16
C LEU A 32 -8.14 -1.53 3.08
N LEU A 33 -9.19 -1.77 3.85
CA LEU A 33 -9.80 -3.09 4.03
C LEU A 33 -11.07 -3.22 3.19
N GLY A 34 -11.31 -4.38 2.62
CA GLY A 34 -12.53 -4.66 1.86
C GLY A 34 -12.48 -5.98 1.12
N PRO A 35 -13.62 -6.52 0.69
CA PRO A 35 -13.67 -7.74 -0.09
C PRO A 35 -13.01 -7.58 -1.47
N ASN A 36 -12.83 -8.70 -2.17
CA ASN A 36 -12.36 -8.67 -3.55
C ASN A 36 -13.38 -7.94 -4.42
N GLY A 37 -12.90 -7.08 -5.32
CA GLY A 37 -13.77 -6.24 -6.15
C GLY A 37 -14.32 -4.97 -5.48
N ALA A 38 -14.03 -4.72 -4.20
CA ALA A 38 -14.50 -3.52 -3.48
C ALA A 38 -13.94 -2.19 -4.00
N GLY A 39 -12.93 -2.20 -4.89
CA GLY A 39 -12.32 -0.98 -5.43
C GLY A 39 -10.96 -0.62 -4.80
N LYS A 40 -10.41 -1.43 -3.88
CA LYS A 40 -9.11 -1.17 -3.20
C LYS A 40 -7.97 -0.91 -4.18
N SER A 41 -7.61 -1.89 -5.02
CA SER A 41 -6.50 -1.75 -5.98
C SER A 41 -6.75 -0.65 -7.00
N THR A 42 -8.01 -0.40 -7.38
CA THR A 42 -8.36 0.73 -8.26
C THR A 42 -8.07 2.06 -7.57
N THR A 43 -8.45 2.21 -6.32
CA THR A 43 -8.16 3.38 -5.49
C THR A 43 -6.65 3.60 -5.36
N LEU A 44 -5.88 2.54 -5.01
CA LEU A 44 -4.42 2.64 -4.92
C LEU A 44 -3.76 2.99 -6.27
N ARG A 45 -4.27 2.47 -7.39
CA ARG A 45 -3.78 2.82 -8.73
C ARG A 45 -4.05 4.28 -9.10
N ILE A 46 -5.16 4.85 -8.64
CA ILE A 46 -5.43 6.28 -8.81
C ILE A 46 -4.43 7.10 -8.00
N ILE A 47 -4.28 6.79 -6.71
CA ILE A 47 -3.36 7.48 -5.80
C ILE A 47 -1.93 7.42 -6.34
N SER A 48 -1.50 6.25 -6.81
CA SER A 48 -0.15 6.03 -7.37
C SER A 48 0.05 6.54 -8.80
N THR A 49 -0.90 7.29 -9.35
CA THR A 49 -0.85 7.84 -10.73
C THR A 49 -0.83 6.80 -11.86
N ALA A 50 -1.07 5.52 -11.56
CA ALA A 50 -1.11 4.46 -12.57
C ALA A 50 -2.34 4.58 -13.48
N ILE A 51 -3.47 5.11 -12.97
CA ILE A 51 -4.66 5.45 -13.72
C ILE A 51 -5.21 6.81 -13.25
N ARG A 52 -5.93 7.50 -14.11
CA ARG A 52 -6.61 8.77 -13.76
C ARG A 52 -7.98 8.48 -13.15
N ALA A 53 -8.35 9.24 -12.11
CA ALA A 53 -9.73 9.32 -11.65
C ALA A 53 -10.61 10.00 -12.73
N ASP A 54 -11.90 9.70 -12.74
CA ASP A 54 -12.88 10.40 -13.58
C ASP A 54 -13.34 11.69 -12.89
N SER A 55 -13.35 11.70 -11.54
CA SER A 55 -13.56 12.90 -10.72
C SER A 55 -12.95 12.71 -9.32
N GLY A 56 -12.91 13.79 -8.55
CA GLY A 56 -12.24 13.84 -7.26
C GLY A 56 -10.78 14.30 -7.38
N SER A 57 -10.08 14.36 -6.27
CA SER A 57 -8.69 14.82 -6.21
C SER A 57 -7.85 13.91 -5.32
N VAL A 58 -6.55 13.87 -5.60
CA VAL A 58 -5.55 13.21 -4.76
C VAL A 58 -4.35 14.13 -4.61
N SER A 59 -3.84 14.24 -3.39
CA SER A 59 -2.54 14.86 -3.12
C SER A 59 -1.62 13.92 -2.34
N VAL A 60 -0.32 14.02 -2.60
CA VAL A 60 0.75 13.37 -1.86
C VAL A 60 1.74 14.44 -1.44
N ASP A 61 1.89 14.64 -0.13
CA ASP A 61 2.69 15.73 0.46
C ASP A 61 2.29 17.12 -0.11
N GLY A 62 0.98 17.32 -0.34
CA GLY A 62 0.43 18.55 -0.93
C GLY A 62 0.58 18.65 -2.45
N ILE A 63 1.22 17.68 -3.11
CA ILE A 63 1.40 17.64 -4.57
C ILE A 63 0.17 17.01 -5.20
N ASP A 64 -0.56 17.73 -6.03
CA ASP A 64 -1.69 17.21 -6.81
C ASP A 64 -1.21 16.16 -7.84
N VAL A 65 -1.68 14.92 -7.68
CA VAL A 65 -1.21 13.80 -8.52
C VAL A 65 -1.68 13.90 -9.99
N ALA A 66 -2.75 14.62 -10.26
CA ALA A 66 -3.25 14.81 -11.63
C ALA A 66 -2.51 15.94 -12.35
N ALA A 67 -2.18 17.02 -11.63
CA ALA A 67 -1.46 18.17 -12.15
C ALA A 67 0.06 17.93 -12.24
N GLN A 68 0.64 17.26 -11.25
CA GLN A 68 2.08 17.05 -11.08
C GLN A 68 2.43 15.57 -10.87
N PRO A 69 2.09 14.66 -11.81
CA PRO A 69 2.21 13.21 -11.59
C PRO A 69 3.66 12.72 -11.44
N ARG A 70 4.61 13.45 -12.00
CA ARG A 70 6.04 13.08 -11.89
C ARG A 70 6.57 13.38 -10.48
N GLU A 71 6.30 14.56 -9.99
CA GLU A 71 6.67 15.01 -8.64
C GLU A 71 6.00 14.15 -7.58
N ALA A 72 4.71 13.86 -7.76
CA ALA A 72 3.98 12.97 -6.87
C ALA A 72 4.59 11.55 -6.81
N ARG A 73 5.04 11.00 -7.96
CA ARG A 73 5.72 9.70 -7.99
C ARG A 73 7.06 9.70 -7.24
N LEU A 74 7.78 10.81 -7.22
CA LEU A 74 9.02 10.93 -6.45
C LEU A 74 8.76 10.97 -4.93
N ALA A 75 7.59 11.45 -4.50
CA ALA A 75 7.19 11.47 -3.10
C ALA A 75 6.64 10.12 -2.59
N MET A 76 6.41 9.12 -3.46
CA MET A 76 5.82 7.85 -3.08
C MET A 76 6.58 6.64 -3.63
N GLY A 77 6.68 5.59 -2.81
CA GLY A 77 7.11 4.26 -3.21
C GLY A 77 5.90 3.33 -3.35
N VAL A 78 5.80 2.64 -4.48
CA VAL A 78 4.64 1.80 -4.77
C VAL A 78 5.05 0.35 -4.96
N MET A 79 4.43 -0.53 -4.19
CA MET A 79 4.52 -1.97 -4.36
C MET A 79 3.14 -2.52 -4.78
N PRO A 80 2.89 -2.76 -6.07
CA PRO A 80 1.62 -3.31 -6.54
C PRO A 80 1.50 -4.80 -6.16
N HIS A 81 0.27 -5.31 -6.09
CA HIS A 81 -0.05 -6.70 -5.73
C HIS A 81 0.82 -7.74 -6.47
N ASN A 82 1.05 -7.56 -7.75
CA ASN A 82 1.95 -8.40 -8.55
C ASN A 82 3.22 -7.63 -8.91
N ALA A 83 4.03 -7.30 -7.90
CA ALA A 83 5.32 -6.64 -8.10
C ALA A 83 6.34 -7.57 -8.75
N GLY A 84 6.14 -7.89 -10.03
CA GLY A 84 7.04 -8.73 -10.80
C GLY A 84 8.45 -8.18 -10.82
N LEU A 85 9.44 -9.01 -10.47
CA LEU A 85 10.85 -8.69 -10.67
C LEU A 85 11.27 -9.10 -12.08
N TYR A 86 12.28 -8.45 -12.61
CA TYR A 86 12.97 -8.92 -13.82
C TYR A 86 13.74 -10.19 -13.46
N PRO A 87 13.33 -11.39 -13.92
CA PRO A 87 13.83 -12.65 -13.38
C PRO A 87 15.28 -12.95 -13.77
N ARG A 88 15.78 -12.34 -14.84
CA ARG A 88 17.16 -12.49 -15.31
C ARG A 88 18.15 -11.54 -14.62
N LEU A 89 17.64 -10.45 -14.03
CA LEU A 89 18.42 -9.51 -13.25
C LEU A 89 18.55 -10.01 -11.81
N SER A 90 19.66 -9.67 -11.16
CA SER A 90 19.84 -9.81 -9.72
C SER A 90 18.89 -8.87 -8.96
N GLY A 91 18.73 -9.04 -7.65
CA GLY A 91 18.00 -8.12 -6.80
C GLY A 91 18.60 -6.72 -6.87
N ARG A 92 19.93 -6.61 -6.79
CA ARG A 92 20.66 -5.34 -6.88
C ARG A 92 20.40 -4.61 -8.21
N GLU A 93 20.43 -5.33 -9.33
CA GLU A 93 20.11 -4.76 -10.64
C GLU A 93 18.64 -4.36 -10.77
N ASN A 94 17.70 -5.14 -10.20
CA ASN A 94 16.30 -4.76 -10.13
C ASN A 94 16.10 -3.44 -9.36
N ILE A 95 16.75 -3.27 -8.21
CA ILE A 95 16.67 -2.05 -7.41
C ILE A 95 17.32 -0.88 -8.15
N ARG A 96 18.50 -1.08 -8.73
CA ARG A 96 19.22 -0.08 -9.52
C ARG A 96 18.39 0.47 -10.66
N TYR A 97 17.79 -0.40 -11.45
CA TYR A 97 16.94 -0.02 -12.57
C TYR A 97 15.82 0.94 -12.17
N PHE A 98 15.16 0.67 -11.03
CA PHE A 98 14.09 1.56 -10.53
C PHE A 98 14.66 2.85 -9.91
N GLY A 99 15.84 2.83 -9.32
CA GLY A 99 16.52 4.03 -8.90
C GLY A 99 16.83 4.97 -10.06
N GLU A 100 17.36 4.42 -11.15
CA GLU A 100 17.65 5.16 -12.38
C GLU A 100 16.39 5.73 -13.04
N LEU A 101 15.29 4.97 -13.07
CA LEU A 101 13.98 5.48 -13.54
C LEU A 101 13.46 6.66 -12.71
N ASN A 102 13.82 6.74 -11.43
CA ASN A 102 13.49 7.86 -10.56
C ASN A 102 14.56 8.97 -10.56
N GLY A 103 15.53 8.89 -11.47
CA GLY A 103 16.52 9.93 -11.68
C GLY A 103 17.75 9.85 -10.77
N LEU A 104 17.91 8.76 -10.01
CA LEU A 104 19.14 8.51 -9.26
C LEU A 104 20.21 7.89 -10.15
N GLY A 105 21.47 8.15 -9.83
CA GLY A 105 22.62 7.55 -10.55
C GLY A 105 23.92 7.64 -9.76
N GLY A 106 24.95 6.95 -10.24
CA GLY A 106 26.28 6.98 -9.67
C GLY A 106 26.33 6.61 -8.18
N GLU A 107 27.28 7.23 -7.46
CA GLU A 107 27.53 6.97 -6.05
C GLU A 107 26.30 7.16 -5.12
N PRO A 108 25.44 8.17 -5.30
CA PRO A 108 24.21 8.30 -4.49
C PRO A 108 23.28 7.08 -4.61
N LEU A 109 23.10 6.53 -5.80
CA LEU A 109 22.30 5.34 -6.03
C LEU A 109 22.95 4.10 -5.39
N ASP A 110 24.27 3.94 -5.54
CA ASP A 110 25.01 2.83 -4.92
C ASP A 110 24.87 2.83 -3.40
N LYS A 111 24.99 3.99 -2.77
CA LYS A 111 24.80 4.17 -1.33
C LYS A 111 23.34 3.88 -0.91
N ALA A 112 22.36 4.30 -1.70
CA ALA A 112 20.95 4.02 -1.43
C ALA A 112 20.65 2.52 -1.48
N ILE A 113 21.16 1.84 -2.51
CA ILE A 113 21.01 0.38 -2.66
C ILE A 113 21.67 -0.33 -1.48
N GLN A 114 22.90 0.02 -1.13
CA GLN A 114 23.64 -0.64 -0.06
C GLN A 114 22.90 -0.51 1.31
N ARG A 115 22.42 0.69 1.63
CA ARG A 115 21.60 0.91 2.84
C ARG A 115 20.35 0.05 2.87
N LEU A 116 19.66 -0.14 1.73
CA LEU A 116 18.48 -0.98 1.65
C LEU A 116 18.81 -2.46 1.73
N VAL A 117 19.91 -2.90 1.15
CA VAL A 117 20.42 -4.28 1.26
C VAL A 117 20.66 -4.63 2.72
N GLU A 118 21.36 -3.78 3.46
CA GLU A 118 21.62 -3.95 4.90
C GLU A 118 20.32 -3.92 5.72
N ARG A 119 19.49 -2.90 5.52
CA ARG A 119 18.23 -2.73 6.25
C ARG A 119 17.26 -3.89 6.09
N LEU A 120 17.19 -4.47 4.88
CA LEU A 120 16.29 -5.54 4.53
C LEU A 120 16.95 -6.93 4.62
N GLU A 121 18.19 -7.01 5.12
CA GLU A 121 18.95 -8.26 5.27
C GLU A 121 18.97 -9.07 3.96
N MET A 122 19.48 -8.45 2.89
CA MET A 122 19.45 -9.03 1.55
C MET A 122 20.83 -9.52 1.07
N GLU A 123 21.89 -9.37 1.85
CA GLU A 123 23.29 -9.63 1.48
C GLU A 123 23.48 -11.05 0.93
N ALA A 124 22.81 -12.03 1.53
CA ALA A 124 22.95 -13.44 1.16
C ALA A 124 22.41 -13.78 -0.24
N PHE A 125 21.56 -12.91 -0.82
CA PHE A 125 20.87 -13.26 -2.06
C PHE A 125 20.79 -12.13 -3.11
N VAL A 126 21.01 -10.87 -2.74
CA VAL A 126 20.75 -9.71 -3.60
C VAL A 126 21.50 -9.74 -4.93
N ASP A 127 22.66 -10.38 -4.99
CA ASP A 127 23.50 -10.47 -6.17
C ASP A 127 23.24 -11.71 -7.04
N ARG A 128 22.28 -12.58 -6.65
CA ARG A 128 21.84 -13.70 -7.46
C ARG A 128 20.67 -13.29 -8.39
N PRO A 129 20.46 -14.00 -9.53
CA PRO A 129 19.29 -13.78 -10.38
C PRO A 129 17.96 -13.98 -9.63
N ALA A 130 17.02 -13.04 -9.82
CA ALA A 130 15.75 -13.04 -9.11
C ALA A 130 14.81 -14.22 -9.47
N LYS A 131 15.08 -14.95 -10.57
CA LYS A 131 14.33 -16.14 -10.96
C LYS A 131 14.27 -17.19 -9.85
N GLY A 132 15.34 -17.33 -9.07
CA GLY A 132 15.46 -18.32 -7.98
C GLY A 132 15.02 -17.81 -6.60
N TYR A 133 14.41 -16.65 -6.48
CA TYR A 133 14.05 -16.07 -5.21
C TYR A 133 12.82 -16.75 -4.58
N SER A 134 12.88 -16.97 -3.25
CA SER A 134 11.71 -17.27 -2.45
C SER A 134 10.71 -16.09 -2.47
N GLN A 135 9.48 -16.31 -2.02
CA GLN A 135 8.49 -15.23 -1.94
C GLN A 135 8.95 -14.09 -1.01
N GLY A 136 9.54 -14.40 0.14
CA GLY A 136 10.09 -13.40 1.05
C GLY A 136 11.25 -12.60 0.41
N GLN A 137 12.15 -13.26 -0.35
CA GLN A 137 13.22 -12.57 -1.08
C GLN A 137 12.68 -11.65 -2.18
N ARG A 138 11.63 -12.10 -2.90
CA ARG A 138 10.93 -11.27 -3.90
C ARG A 138 10.29 -10.04 -3.27
N LEU A 139 9.62 -10.22 -2.14
CA LEU A 139 9.00 -9.14 -1.38
C LEU A 139 10.04 -8.10 -0.92
N LYS A 140 11.13 -8.55 -0.26
CA LYS A 140 12.21 -7.65 0.18
C LYS A 140 12.77 -6.84 -1.00
N THR A 141 12.99 -7.49 -2.14
CA THR A 141 13.49 -6.82 -3.36
C THR A 141 12.46 -5.84 -3.94
N ALA A 142 11.17 -6.20 -3.95
CA ALA A 142 10.10 -5.32 -4.42
C ALA A 142 9.95 -4.07 -3.52
N LEU A 143 10.08 -4.25 -2.21
CA LEU A 143 10.05 -3.16 -1.25
C LEU A 143 11.28 -2.25 -1.40
N ALA A 144 12.49 -2.84 -1.50
CA ALA A 144 13.72 -2.08 -1.76
C ALA A 144 13.61 -1.24 -3.05
N ARG A 145 13.04 -1.82 -4.10
CA ARG A 145 12.76 -1.13 -5.37
C ARG A 145 11.82 0.06 -5.20
N ALA A 146 10.78 -0.10 -4.37
CA ALA A 146 9.83 0.98 -4.09
C ALA A 146 10.46 2.10 -3.22
N MET A 147 11.49 1.78 -2.43
CA MET A 147 12.11 2.69 -1.47
C MET A 147 13.41 3.36 -1.94
N VAL A 148 14.01 2.90 -3.05
CA VAL A 148 15.39 3.28 -3.42
C VAL A 148 15.59 4.77 -3.65
N HIS A 149 14.56 5.48 -4.11
CA HIS A 149 14.60 6.92 -4.33
C HIS A 149 14.27 7.76 -3.08
N GLY A 150 14.06 7.11 -1.92
CA GLY A 150 13.84 7.79 -0.64
C GLY A 150 12.48 8.47 -0.48
N PRO A 151 11.36 7.85 -0.91
CA PRO A 151 10.02 8.43 -0.75
C PRO A 151 9.63 8.53 0.72
N GLY A 152 8.81 9.52 1.09
CA GLY A 152 8.19 9.61 2.43
C GLY A 152 6.93 8.77 2.58
N ASN A 153 6.30 8.38 1.46
CA ASN A 153 5.03 7.68 1.43
C ASN A 153 5.18 6.31 0.78
N LEU A 154 4.59 5.26 1.37
CA LEU A 154 4.59 3.90 0.83
C LEU A 154 3.17 3.41 0.58
N ILE A 155 2.93 2.92 -0.62
CA ILE A 155 1.66 2.31 -1.04
C ILE A 155 1.91 0.84 -1.32
N LEU A 156 1.29 -0.03 -0.53
CA LEU A 156 1.50 -1.48 -0.58
C LEU A 156 0.17 -2.18 -0.90
N ASP A 157 0.05 -2.76 -2.08
CA ASP A 157 -1.17 -3.45 -2.51
C ASP A 157 -1.09 -4.94 -2.20
N GLU A 158 -1.81 -5.39 -1.17
CA GLU A 158 -1.85 -6.76 -0.64
C GLU A 158 -0.45 -7.38 -0.40
N PRO A 159 0.41 -6.73 0.40
CA PRO A 159 1.82 -7.10 0.51
C PRO A 159 2.08 -8.47 1.16
N THR A 160 1.10 -9.00 1.88
CA THR A 160 1.16 -10.31 2.57
C THR A 160 0.64 -11.47 1.73
N SER A 161 0.03 -11.17 0.58
CA SER A 161 -0.57 -12.20 -0.29
C SER A 161 0.45 -13.27 -0.71
N GLY A 162 0.12 -14.54 -0.42
CA GLY A 162 0.94 -15.69 -0.75
C GLY A 162 2.20 -15.88 0.11
N LEU A 163 2.40 -15.10 1.18
CA LEU A 163 3.47 -15.31 2.14
C LEU A 163 3.11 -16.40 3.14
N ASP A 164 4.10 -17.14 3.59
CA ASP A 164 3.97 -18.00 4.76
C ASP A 164 3.90 -17.17 6.06
N VAL A 165 3.59 -17.85 7.17
CA VAL A 165 3.42 -17.23 8.49
C VAL A 165 4.68 -16.48 8.94
N MET A 166 5.87 -17.05 8.70
CA MET A 166 7.14 -16.43 9.12
C MET A 166 7.48 -15.19 8.28
N ALA A 167 7.29 -15.26 6.97
CA ALA A 167 7.49 -14.13 6.08
C ALA A 167 6.48 -13.00 6.35
N THR A 168 5.21 -13.34 6.63
CA THR A 168 4.19 -12.37 7.04
C THR A 168 4.57 -11.66 8.34
N ARG A 169 5.07 -12.40 9.34
CA ARG A 169 5.53 -11.82 10.61
C ARG A 169 6.72 -10.87 10.39
N ALA A 170 7.72 -11.31 9.62
CA ALA A 170 8.88 -10.46 9.30
C ALA A 170 8.48 -9.18 8.56
N LEU A 171 7.53 -9.27 7.61
CA LEU A 171 7.00 -8.09 6.92
C LEU A 171 6.29 -7.13 7.88
N ARG A 172 5.48 -7.64 8.80
CA ARG A 172 4.78 -6.79 9.79
C ARG A 172 5.77 -6.02 10.67
N GLU A 173 6.84 -6.66 11.14
CA GLU A 173 7.88 -5.96 11.92
C GLU A 173 8.56 -4.89 11.07
N LEU A 174 8.90 -5.19 9.83
CA LEU A 174 9.49 -4.23 8.91
C LEU A 174 8.58 -3.01 8.66
N ILE A 175 7.27 -3.23 8.45
CA ILE A 175 6.30 -2.13 8.27
C ILE A 175 6.21 -1.27 9.55
N ARG A 176 6.26 -1.89 10.75
CA ARG A 176 6.29 -1.17 12.02
C ARG A 176 7.56 -0.32 12.18
N ASP A 177 8.70 -0.83 11.73
CA ASP A 177 9.97 -0.08 11.75
C ASP A 177 9.90 1.12 10.80
N LEU A 178 9.37 0.93 9.59
CA LEU A 178 9.15 2.02 8.64
C LEU A 178 8.22 3.10 9.21
N ARG A 179 7.15 2.70 9.89
CA ARG A 179 6.28 3.63 10.61
C ARG A 179 7.03 4.43 11.67
N ARG A 180 7.89 3.77 12.49
CA ARG A 180 8.71 4.44 13.51
C ARG A 180 9.70 5.44 12.90
N ASP A 181 10.16 5.19 11.70
CA ASP A 181 11.00 6.11 10.93
C ASP A 181 10.22 7.27 10.28
N GLY A 182 8.91 7.35 10.52
CA GLY A 182 8.07 8.45 10.06
C GLY A 182 7.40 8.27 8.70
N TYR A 183 7.54 7.10 8.06
CA TYR A 183 6.87 6.85 6.79
C TYR A 183 5.35 6.93 6.92
N CYS A 184 4.69 7.56 5.93
CA CYS A 184 3.27 7.42 5.68
C CYS A 184 3.04 6.09 4.95
N ILE A 185 2.27 5.17 5.53
CA ILE A 185 2.07 3.84 4.94
C ILE A 185 0.58 3.62 4.68
N LEU A 186 0.23 3.46 3.41
CA LEU A 186 -1.11 3.05 2.96
C LEU A 186 -1.02 1.64 2.39
N PHE A 187 -1.68 0.66 3.04
CA PHE A 187 -1.68 -0.68 2.51
C PHE A 187 -3.09 -1.26 2.37
N SER A 188 -3.31 -2.07 1.33
CA SER A 188 -4.56 -2.80 1.16
C SER A 188 -4.43 -4.22 1.69
N SER A 189 -5.51 -4.74 2.26
CA SER A 189 -5.68 -6.16 2.58
C SER A 189 -7.15 -6.55 2.53
N HIS A 190 -7.40 -7.82 2.28
CA HIS A 190 -8.70 -8.45 2.51
C HIS A 190 -8.68 -9.33 3.77
N VAL A 191 -7.55 -9.40 4.47
CA VAL A 191 -7.34 -10.21 5.68
C VAL A 191 -7.44 -9.32 6.92
N MET A 192 -8.53 -9.49 7.67
CA MET A 192 -8.85 -8.69 8.85
C MET A 192 -7.77 -8.73 9.92
N GLN A 193 -7.25 -9.92 10.21
CA GLN A 193 -6.24 -10.12 11.25
C GLN A 193 -4.93 -9.35 10.97
N GLU A 194 -4.62 -9.10 9.69
CA GLU A 194 -3.46 -8.30 9.32
C GLU A 194 -3.68 -6.83 9.64
N VAL A 195 -4.86 -6.33 9.28
CA VAL A 195 -5.25 -4.95 9.51
C VAL A 195 -5.36 -4.66 11.00
N ALA A 196 -6.00 -5.57 11.76
CA ALA A 196 -6.11 -5.48 13.22
C ALA A 196 -4.75 -5.44 13.93
N ALA A 197 -3.79 -6.24 13.45
CA ALA A 197 -2.49 -6.36 14.08
C ALA A 197 -1.51 -5.22 13.74
N LEU A 198 -1.78 -4.45 12.67
CA LEU A 198 -0.78 -3.56 12.10
C LEU A 198 -1.22 -2.09 11.98
N CYS A 199 -2.52 -1.83 11.75
CA CYS A 199 -2.99 -0.50 11.39
C CYS A 199 -3.27 0.39 12.60
N ASP A 200 -2.87 1.66 12.49
CA ASP A 200 -3.28 2.74 13.37
C ASP A 200 -4.68 3.26 12.98
N ARG A 201 -4.97 3.23 11.68
CA ARG A 201 -6.27 3.62 11.12
C ARG A 201 -6.72 2.61 10.07
N ILE A 202 -8.03 2.42 9.98
CA ILE A 202 -8.65 1.52 9.02
C ILE A 202 -9.66 2.31 8.20
N VAL A 203 -9.67 2.06 6.89
CA VAL A 203 -10.70 2.51 5.95
C VAL A 203 -11.33 1.27 5.36
N ILE A 204 -12.61 1.04 5.67
CA ILE A 204 -13.37 -0.08 5.12
C ILE A 204 -14.04 0.37 3.83
N ILE A 205 -13.78 -0.38 2.75
CA ILE A 205 -14.32 -0.09 1.43
C ILE A 205 -15.22 -1.26 0.97
N ALA A 206 -16.41 -0.95 0.49
CA ALA A 206 -17.33 -1.89 -0.12
C ALA A 206 -18.02 -1.21 -1.31
N HIS A 207 -18.29 -1.94 -2.39
CA HIS A 207 -18.96 -1.43 -3.60
C HIS A 207 -18.41 -0.09 -4.13
N GLY A 208 -17.11 0.13 -4.00
CA GLY A 208 -16.46 1.37 -4.44
C GLY A 208 -16.69 2.58 -3.53
N ARG A 209 -17.21 2.39 -2.31
CA ARG A 209 -17.48 3.45 -1.31
C ARG A 209 -16.73 3.18 -0.01
N VAL A 210 -16.42 4.22 0.72
CA VAL A 210 -15.96 4.10 2.11
C VAL A 210 -17.19 3.94 2.99
N VAL A 211 -17.32 2.76 3.63
CA VAL A 211 -18.46 2.41 4.48
C VAL A 211 -18.19 2.66 5.96
N ALA A 212 -16.93 2.63 6.39
CA ALA A 212 -16.49 3.03 7.72
C ALA A 212 -15.03 3.43 7.71
N ARG A 213 -14.61 4.31 8.63
CA ARG A 213 -13.20 4.72 8.78
C ARG A 213 -12.95 5.22 10.20
N GLY A 214 -11.81 4.86 10.75
CA GLY A 214 -11.42 5.29 12.10
C GLY A 214 -10.22 4.52 12.62
N ARG A 215 -9.91 4.73 13.88
CA ARG A 215 -9.00 3.85 14.62
C ARG A 215 -9.73 2.54 14.92
N PRO A 216 -9.03 1.42 15.17
CA PRO A 216 -9.69 0.16 15.50
C PRO A 216 -10.71 0.29 16.65
N ASP A 217 -10.34 0.97 17.73
CA ASP A 217 -11.19 1.21 18.90
C ASP A 217 -12.41 2.07 18.57
N GLU A 218 -12.26 3.11 17.77
CA GLU A 218 -13.34 3.96 17.29
C GLU A 218 -14.36 3.17 16.45
N LEU A 219 -13.87 2.32 15.54
CA LEU A 219 -14.73 1.47 14.71
C LEU A 219 -15.52 0.44 15.51
N LEU A 220 -14.88 -0.19 16.50
CA LEU A 220 -15.56 -1.14 17.40
C LEU A 220 -16.68 -0.45 18.17
N ALA A 221 -16.43 0.74 18.72
CA ALA A 221 -17.45 1.52 19.44
C ALA A 221 -18.59 1.98 18.54
N GLU A 222 -18.29 2.49 17.33
CA GLU A 222 -19.28 2.97 16.36
C GLU A 222 -20.20 1.86 15.87
N LEU A 223 -19.63 0.66 15.64
CA LEU A 223 -20.35 -0.50 15.10
C LEU A 223 -20.94 -1.40 16.18
N GLY A 224 -20.70 -1.08 17.47
CA GLY A 224 -21.31 -1.76 18.60
C GLY A 224 -20.86 -3.21 18.78
N THR A 225 -19.56 -3.47 18.60
CA THR A 225 -18.94 -4.79 18.72
C THR A 225 -17.57 -4.69 19.37
N ASP A 226 -17.04 -5.79 19.89
CA ASP A 226 -15.69 -5.93 20.44
C ASP A 226 -14.73 -6.66 19.49
N ASN A 227 -15.21 -7.03 18.30
CA ASN A 227 -14.49 -7.80 17.28
C ASN A 227 -14.48 -7.06 15.94
N LEU A 228 -13.28 -6.83 15.38
CA LEU A 228 -13.11 -6.15 14.10
C LEU A 228 -13.70 -6.93 12.92
N GLU A 229 -13.79 -8.26 12.99
CA GLU A 229 -14.42 -9.08 11.95
C GLU A 229 -15.93 -8.82 11.91
N GLU A 230 -16.55 -8.78 13.08
CA GLU A 230 -17.96 -8.42 13.21
C GLU A 230 -18.19 -6.94 12.81
N ALA A 231 -17.30 -6.03 13.20
CA ALA A 231 -17.37 -4.63 12.79
C ALA A 231 -17.35 -4.48 11.26
N PHE A 232 -16.50 -5.24 10.59
CA PHE A 232 -16.42 -5.25 9.13
C PHE A 232 -17.73 -5.74 8.49
N VAL A 233 -18.28 -6.86 8.98
CA VAL A 233 -19.55 -7.40 8.49
C VAL A 233 -20.68 -6.38 8.67
N ARG A 234 -20.79 -5.77 9.85
CA ARG A 234 -21.81 -4.75 10.14
C ARG A 234 -21.65 -3.49 9.29
N ALA A 235 -20.41 -3.06 9.04
CA ALA A 235 -20.15 -1.90 8.18
C ALA A 235 -20.65 -2.13 6.74
N ILE A 236 -20.43 -3.33 6.19
CA ILE A 236 -20.91 -3.70 4.86
C ILE A 236 -22.43 -3.86 4.84
N ALA A 237 -23.02 -4.58 5.81
CA ALA A 237 -24.47 -4.79 5.90
C ALA A 237 -25.26 -3.48 5.99
N ARG A 238 -24.72 -2.46 6.67
CA ARG A 238 -25.33 -1.11 6.71
C ARG A 238 -25.40 -0.46 5.34
N GLU A 239 -24.37 -0.62 4.51
CA GLU A 239 -24.36 -0.07 3.14
C GLU A 239 -25.33 -0.82 2.23
N ASP A 240 -25.50 -2.14 2.42
CA ASP A 240 -26.42 -2.98 1.65
C ASP A 240 -27.90 -2.78 2.08
N GLY A 241 -28.15 -2.00 3.14
CA GLY A 241 -29.49 -1.79 3.70
C GLY A 241 -30.01 -2.98 4.51
N GLU A 242 -29.17 -3.95 4.78
CA GLU A 242 -29.42 -5.07 5.68
C GLU A 242 -29.10 -4.61 7.11
N VAL A 243 -30.12 -4.14 7.86
CA VAL A 243 -29.96 -3.83 9.29
C VAL A 243 -29.80 -5.16 10.01
N PRO A 244 -28.64 -5.49 10.63
CA PRO A 244 -28.58 -6.64 11.53
C PRO A 244 -29.50 -6.36 12.72
N ALA A 245 -30.35 -7.34 13.01
CA ALA A 245 -31.25 -7.31 14.16
C ALA A 245 -30.42 -7.30 15.47
#